data_0f1d7d63b5b609d3344631cd1e2bf2a2
#
_entry.id   0f1d7d63b5b609d3344631cd1e2bf2a2
#
_cell.length_a   1.000
_cell.length_b   1.000
_cell.length_c   1.000
_cell.angle_alpha   90.00
_cell.angle_beta   90.00
_cell.angle_gamma   90.00
#
_symmetry.space_group_name_H-M   'P 1'
#
loop_
_entity.id
_entity.type
_entity.pdbx_description
1 polymer ?
#
loop_
_entity_poly.entity_id
_entity_poly.type
_entity_poly.pdbx_seq_one_letter_code
_entity_poly.pdbx_strand_id
1 'polypeptide(L)'
;ARESRTGAIIIGASPLNRLLGKVLADGMPVTLIDTREDHCAAAREAGLVAVQGSALEDVTLTEAGAGKAAYLLAHTGNPGIDALVGRLARQVFSIPHVHLLFDASRMKSSAHQNAKAHVLGETSFTGSFALDEWDRRIMEGSATVCEAPVPTRADGTVLKDELPAGLLAVRRGRDVLPIHTHFKYHPEDILIVLDS
;
A
#
# COMPACT_ATOMS: atom_id res chain seq x y z
N ALA A 1 -22.98 10.50 -14.86
CA ALA A 1 -21.63 10.92 -14.42
C ALA A 1 -21.05 9.78 -13.57
N ARG A 2 -19.89 9.21 -13.96
CA ARG A 2 -19.16 8.28 -13.10
C ARG A 2 -18.68 9.09 -11.89
N GLU A 3 -19.20 8.78 -10.71
CA GLU A 3 -18.63 9.34 -9.47
C GLU A 3 -17.14 9.04 -9.46
N SER A 4 -16.32 10.07 -9.26
CA SER A 4 -14.87 9.89 -9.15
C SER A 4 -14.58 9.07 -7.90
N ARG A 5 -13.96 7.91 -8.07
CA ARG A 5 -13.54 7.07 -6.95
C ARG A 5 -12.40 7.76 -6.19
N THR A 6 -12.48 7.74 -4.88
CA THR A 6 -11.48 8.37 -4.02
C THR A 6 -11.14 7.45 -2.86
N GLY A 7 -9.95 7.65 -2.28
CA GLY A 7 -9.53 6.94 -1.10
C GLY A 7 -8.89 5.58 -1.36
N ALA A 8 -8.30 5.04 -0.31
CA ALA A 8 -7.58 3.79 -0.29
C ALA A 8 -8.10 2.86 0.80
N ILE A 9 -8.14 1.56 0.51
CA ILE A 9 -8.34 0.50 1.49
C ILE A 9 -7.02 -0.26 1.60
N ILE A 10 -6.50 -0.40 2.81
CA ILE A 10 -5.32 -1.20 3.12
C ILE A 10 -5.76 -2.46 3.83
N ILE A 11 -5.40 -3.62 3.30
CA ILE A 11 -5.68 -4.92 3.91
C ILE A 11 -4.49 -5.33 4.76
N GLY A 12 -4.74 -5.51 6.05
CA GLY A 12 -3.76 -5.64 7.11
C GLY A 12 -3.54 -4.31 7.83
N ALA A 13 -3.48 -4.34 9.16
CA ALA A 13 -3.22 -3.17 10.00
C ALA A 13 -1.95 -3.34 10.84
N SER A 14 -0.92 -3.93 10.24
CA SER A 14 0.43 -4.04 10.80
C SER A 14 1.06 -2.66 11.07
N PRO A 15 2.13 -2.56 11.84
CA PRO A 15 2.84 -1.29 12.06
C PRO A 15 3.16 -0.53 10.78
N LEU A 16 3.69 -1.20 9.76
CA LEU A 16 3.97 -0.57 8.46
C LEU A 16 2.69 -0.06 7.78
N ASN A 17 1.62 -0.87 7.79
CA ASN A 17 0.37 -0.49 7.15
C ASN A 17 -0.32 0.69 7.86
N ARG A 18 -0.23 0.77 9.19
CA ARG A 18 -0.70 1.95 9.93
C ARG A 18 0.10 3.20 9.59
N LEU A 19 1.42 3.07 9.47
CA LEU A 19 2.29 4.18 9.06
C LEU A 19 1.97 4.64 7.63
N LEU A 20 1.86 3.69 6.69
CA LEU A 20 1.45 3.98 5.31
C LEU A 20 0.06 4.63 5.26
N GLY A 21 -0.88 4.14 6.07
CA GLY A 21 -2.21 4.71 6.18
C GLY A 21 -2.19 6.17 6.62
N LYS A 22 -1.34 6.53 7.59
CA LYS A 22 -1.14 7.93 8.01
C LYS A 22 -0.56 8.78 6.88
N VAL A 23 0.43 8.28 6.18
CA VAL A 23 1.06 8.98 5.04
C VAL A 23 0.03 9.25 3.94
N LEU A 24 -0.75 8.25 3.55
CA LEU A 24 -1.77 8.40 2.51
C LEU A 24 -2.94 9.28 2.94
N ALA A 25 -3.28 9.28 4.23
CA ALA A 25 -4.38 10.08 4.79
C ALA A 25 -4.16 11.60 4.66
N ASP A 26 -2.94 12.04 4.42
CA ASP A 26 -2.65 13.45 4.10
C ASP A 26 -3.24 13.88 2.73
N GLY A 27 -3.54 12.96 1.85
CA GLY A 27 -4.03 13.26 0.49
C GLY A 27 -5.35 12.59 0.13
N MET A 28 -5.82 11.58 0.88
CA MET A 28 -7.06 10.87 0.59
C MET A 28 -7.65 10.19 1.82
N PRO A 29 -8.96 9.86 1.83
CA PRO A 29 -9.53 8.99 2.87
C PRO A 29 -8.89 7.59 2.84
N VAL A 30 -8.56 7.06 4.03
CA VAL A 30 -7.95 5.73 4.17
C VAL A 30 -8.73 4.90 5.20
N THR A 31 -8.99 3.65 4.86
CA THR A 31 -9.57 2.64 5.77
C THR A 31 -8.68 1.41 5.78
N LEU A 32 -8.38 0.89 6.98
CA LEU A 32 -7.67 -0.37 7.14
C LEU A 32 -8.66 -1.49 7.45
N ILE A 33 -8.36 -2.71 7.00
CA ILE A 33 -9.10 -3.93 7.37
C ILE A 33 -8.12 -4.93 7.96
N ASP A 34 -8.43 -5.47 9.13
CA ASP A 34 -7.66 -6.57 9.72
C ASP A 34 -8.61 -7.52 10.48
N THR A 35 -8.28 -8.79 10.52
CA THR A 35 -9.02 -9.79 11.31
C THR A 35 -8.73 -9.68 12.80
N ARG A 36 -7.58 -9.10 13.17
CA ARG A 36 -7.11 -8.94 14.54
C ARG A 36 -7.63 -7.63 15.15
N GLU A 37 -8.38 -7.76 16.25
CA GLU A 37 -8.89 -6.58 16.96
C GLU A 37 -7.78 -5.71 17.56
N ASP A 38 -6.70 -6.30 18.06
CA ASP A 38 -5.57 -5.54 18.61
C ASP A 38 -4.88 -4.65 17.54
N HIS A 39 -4.78 -5.13 16.30
CA HIS A 39 -4.30 -4.33 15.17
C HIS A 39 -5.28 -3.20 14.81
N CYS A 40 -6.58 -3.48 14.79
CA CYS A 40 -7.60 -2.48 14.51
C CYS A 40 -7.66 -1.41 15.61
N ALA A 41 -7.56 -1.81 16.89
CA ALA A 41 -7.51 -0.90 18.02
C ALA A 41 -6.30 0.04 17.90
N ALA A 42 -5.10 -0.51 17.64
CA ALA A 42 -3.89 0.30 17.44
C ALA A 42 -4.00 1.26 16.25
N ALA A 43 -4.70 0.87 15.17
CA ALA A 43 -4.97 1.77 14.04
C ALA A 43 -5.89 2.93 14.46
N ARG A 44 -6.95 2.65 15.20
CA ARG A 44 -7.89 3.68 15.71
C ARG A 44 -7.20 4.64 16.71
N GLU A 45 -6.37 4.13 17.60
CA GLU A 45 -5.55 4.94 18.51
C GLU A 45 -4.59 5.86 17.75
N ALA A 46 -4.11 5.41 16.59
CA ALA A 46 -3.31 6.23 15.69
C ALA A 46 -4.12 7.25 14.86
N GLY A 47 -5.45 7.33 15.06
CA GLY A 47 -6.34 8.25 14.35
C GLY A 47 -6.79 7.77 12.97
N LEU A 48 -6.64 6.48 12.68
CA LEU A 48 -7.06 5.86 11.42
C LEU A 48 -8.43 5.19 11.55
N VAL A 49 -9.15 5.10 10.43
CA VAL A 49 -10.36 4.29 10.34
C VAL A 49 -9.95 2.83 10.13
N ALA A 50 -10.48 1.93 10.96
CA ALA A 50 -10.22 0.50 10.85
C ALA A 50 -11.48 -0.32 11.04
N VAL A 51 -11.69 -1.29 10.15
CA VAL A 51 -12.78 -2.27 10.17
C VAL A 51 -12.19 -3.62 10.56
N GLN A 52 -12.71 -4.23 11.63
CA GLN A 52 -12.36 -5.60 12.00
C GLN A 52 -13.16 -6.57 11.17
N GLY A 53 -12.49 -7.47 10.48
CA GLY A 53 -13.14 -8.52 9.70
C GLY A 53 -12.23 -9.12 8.64
N SER A 54 -12.76 -10.07 7.89
CA SER A 54 -12.07 -10.70 6.79
C SER A 54 -12.30 -9.93 5.50
N ALA A 55 -11.22 -9.50 4.84
CA ALA A 55 -11.30 -8.86 3.52
C ALA A 55 -11.71 -9.85 2.39
N LEU A 56 -11.89 -11.13 2.70
CA LEU A 56 -12.47 -12.12 1.80
C LEU A 56 -14.02 -12.11 1.83
N GLU A 57 -14.61 -11.31 2.71
CA GLU A 57 -16.06 -11.16 2.85
C GLU A 57 -16.51 -9.83 2.20
N ASP A 58 -17.47 -9.92 1.29
CA ASP A 58 -18.00 -8.74 0.58
C ASP A 58 -18.58 -7.70 1.53
N VAL A 59 -19.19 -8.14 2.64
CA VAL A 59 -19.77 -7.25 3.66
C VAL A 59 -18.68 -6.39 4.31
N THR A 60 -17.53 -6.98 4.65
CA THR A 60 -16.40 -6.26 5.25
C THR A 60 -15.82 -5.23 4.28
N LEU A 61 -15.61 -5.61 3.02
CA LEU A 61 -15.15 -4.69 1.98
C LEU A 61 -16.15 -3.56 1.71
N THR A 62 -17.45 -3.87 1.73
CA THR A 62 -18.52 -2.87 1.57
C THR A 62 -18.50 -1.87 2.73
N GLU A 63 -18.40 -2.34 3.97
CA GLU A 63 -18.29 -1.49 5.16
C GLU A 63 -17.07 -0.59 5.12
N ALA A 64 -15.94 -1.09 4.60
CA ALA A 64 -14.72 -0.32 4.41
C ALA A 64 -14.79 0.68 3.24
N GLY A 65 -15.88 0.72 2.49
CA GLY A 65 -16.08 1.68 1.41
C GLY A 65 -15.56 1.24 0.05
N ALA A 66 -15.42 -0.06 -0.21
CA ALA A 66 -14.88 -0.59 -1.47
C ALA A 66 -15.63 -0.11 -2.72
N GLY A 67 -16.94 0.17 -2.62
CA GLY A 67 -17.73 0.72 -3.71
C GLY A 67 -17.26 2.08 -4.24
N LYS A 68 -16.54 2.85 -3.42
CA LYS A 68 -16.06 4.21 -3.75
C LYS A 68 -14.53 4.32 -3.77
N ALA A 69 -13.80 3.29 -3.32
CA ALA A 69 -12.35 3.32 -3.24
C ALA A 69 -11.70 3.39 -4.64
N ALA A 70 -10.63 4.20 -4.75
CA ALA A 70 -9.76 4.25 -5.92
C ALA A 70 -8.64 3.22 -5.85
N TYR A 71 -8.16 2.94 -4.64
CA TYR A 71 -7.04 2.03 -4.38
C TYR A 71 -7.43 0.92 -3.40
N LEU A 72 -6.88 -0.27 -3.62
CA LEU A 72 -6.81 -1.33 -2.63
C LEU A 72 -5.38 -1.84 -2.57
N LEU A 73 -4.80 -1.80 -1.37
CA LEU A 73 -3.44 -2.25 -1.08
C LEU A 73 -3.52 -3.52 -0.23
N ALA A 74 -3.27 -4.68 -0.82
CA ALA A 74 -3.32 -5.96 -0.12
C ALA A 74 -1.93 -6.27 0.46
N HIS A 75 -1.80 -6.08 1.76
CA HIS A 75 -0.55 -6.13 2.52
C HIS A 75 -0.68 -6.98 3.78
N THR A 76 -1.31 -8.16 3.67
CA THR A 76 -1.48 -9.08 4.82
C THR A 76 -0.20 -9.84 5.18
N GLY A 77 0.78 -9.85 4.27
CA GLY A 77 1.95 -10.70 4.37
C GLY A 77 1.67 -12.17 4.00
N ASN A 78 0.45 -12.50 3.56
CA ASN A 78 0.09 -13.79 2.99
C ASN A 78 -0.25 -13.62 1.51
N PRO A 79 0.64 -14.04 0.59
CA PRO A 79 0.44 -13.83 -0.84
C PRO A 79 -0.83 -14.47 -1.41
N GLY A 80 -1.27 -15.58 -0.83
CA GLY A 80 -2.52 -16.26 -1.25
C GLY A 80 -3.75 -15.45 -0.90
N ILE A 81 -3.81 -14.89 0.31
CA ILE A 81 -4.89 -14.01 0.75
C ILE A 81 -4.87 -12.73 -0.07
N ASP A 82 -3.71 -12.10 -0.23
CA ASP A 82 -3.55 -10.86 -0.99
C ASP A 82 -4.06 -11.02 -2.43
N ALA A 83 -3.73 -12.14 -3.08
CA ALA A 83 -4.21 -12.45 -4.43
C ALA A 83 -5.74 -12.63 -4.50
N LEU A 84 -6.33 -13.31 -3.53
CA LEU A 84 -7.80 -13.50 -3.46
C LEU A 84 -8.53 -12.18 -3.24
N VAL A 85 -8.06 -11.38 -2.29
CA VAL A 85 -8.64 -10.04 -2.02
C VAL A 85 -8.48 -9.13 -3.24
N GLY A 86 -7.32 -9.14 -3.90
CA GLY A 86 -7.10 -8.38 -5.12
C GLY A 86 -8.07 -8.76 -6.24
N ARG A 87 -8.40 -10.05 -6.36
CA ARG A 87 -9.42 -10.53 -7.31
C ARG A 87 -10.81 -10.00 -6.98
N LEU A 88 -11.24 -10.11 -5.70
CA LEU A 88 -12.52 -9.57 -5.25
C LEU A 88 -12.63 -8.07 -5.51
N ALA A 89 -11.58 -7.31 -5.18
CA ALA A 89 -11.52 -5.87 -5.39
C ALA A 89 -11.76 -5.49 -6.85
N ARG A 90 -11.18 -6.23 -7.79
CA ARG A 90 -11.35 -5.97 -9.23
C ARG A 90 -12.67 -6.48 -9.77
N GLN A 91 -13.05 -7.71 -9.47
CA GLN A 91 -14.19 -8.38 -10.12
C GLN A 91 -15.53 -7.97 -9.53
N VAL A 92 -15.61 -7.79 -8.20
CA VAL A 92 -16.85 -7.44 -7.50
C VAL A 92 -17.00 -5.94 -7.33
N PHE A 93 -15.95 -5.25 -6.88
CA PHE A 93 -16.02 -3.82 -6.56
C PHE A 93 -15.49 -2.91 -7.66
N SER A 94 -14.88 -3.47 -8.71
CA SER A 94 -14.31 -2.70 -9.84
C SER A 94 -13.33 -1.62 -9.38
N ILE A 95 -12.51 -1.91 -8.35
CA ILE A 95 -11.48 -0.98 -7.87
C ILE A 95 -10.40 -0.85 -8.93
N PRO A 96 -10.10 0.38 -9.41
CA PRO A 96 -9.21 0.56 -10.56
C PRO A 96 -7.74 0.26 -10.25
N HIS A 97 -7.29 0.58 -9.04
CA HIS A 97 -5.88 0.41 -8.64
C HIS A 97 -5.76 -0.61 -7.51
N VAL A 98 -5.26 -1.79 -7.84
CA VAL A 98 -5.02 -2.88 -6.89
C VAL A 98 -3.53 -3.14 -6.82
N HIS A 99 -2.94 -2.96 -5.64
CA HIS A 99 -1.53 -3.21 -5.37
C HIS A 99 -1.39 -4.40 -4.41
N LEU A 100 -0.49 -5.31 -4.73
CA LEU A 100 -0.21 -6.50 -3.92
C LEU A 100 1.21 -6.40 -3.36
N LEU A 101 1.39 -6.68 -2.08
CA LEU A 101 2.71 -6.73 -1.48
C LEU A 101 3.47 -7.97 -1.96
N PHE A 102 4.68 -7.75 -2.43
CA PHE A 102 5.62 -8.81 -2.75
C PHE A 102 6.73 -8.83 -1.69
N ASP A 103 6.76 -9.90 -0.90
CA ASP A 103 7.82 -10.16 0.08
C ASP A 103 8.58 -11.43 -0.31
N ALA A 104 9.78 -11.23 -0.87
CA ALA A 104 10.62 -12.34 -1.33
C ALA A 104 11.06 -13.27 -0.19
N SER A 105 11.13 -12.77 1.05
CA SER A 105 11.54 -13.56 2.22
C SER A 105 10.50 -14.64 2.58
N ARG A 106 9.25 -14.42 2.24
CA ARG A 106 8.12 -15.33 2.51
C ARG A 106 7.80 -16.27 1.36
N MET A 107 8.39 -16.04 0.19
CA MET A 107 8.12 -16.85 -1.01
C MET A 107 9.08 -18.02 -1.12
N LYS A 108 8.88 -19.06 -0.34
CA LYS A 108 9.69 -20.30 -0.39
C LYS A 108 9.38 -21.23 -1.54
N SER A 109 8.47 -20.92 -2.44
CA SER A 109 8.29 -21.74 -3.67
C SER A 109 7.45 -21.04 -4.75
N SER A 110 7.96 -21.18 -5.92
CA SER A 110 7.42 -21.20 -7.28
C SER A 110 7.27 -19.87 -8.04
N ALA A 111 8.04 -19.80 -9.12
CA ALA A 111 7.91 -18.84 -10.21
C ALA A 111 6.45 -18.73 -10.76
N HIS A 112 5.63 -19.77 -10.56
CA HIS A 112 4.22 -19.80 -10.99
C HIS A 112 3.29 -18.88 -10.17
N GLN A 113 3.59 -18.59 -8.90
CA GLN A 113 2.78 -17.68 -8.10
C GLN A 113 3.06 -16.21 -8.44
N ASN A 114 4.28 -15.88 -8.82
CA ASN A 114 4.67 -14.55 -9.24
C ASN A 114 3.98 -14.10 -10.53
N ALA A 115 3.87 -14.99 -11.52
CA ALA A 115 3.19 -14.70 -12.78
C ALA A 115 1.69 -14.45 -12.60
N LYS A 116 1.03 -15.09 -11.61
CA LYS A 116 -0.38 -14.87 -11.31
C LYS A 116 -0.63 -13.56 -10.55
N ALA A 117 0.29 -13.11 -9.71
CA ALA A 117 0.15 -11.85 -8.98
C ALA A 117 0.12 -10.65 -9.94
N HIS A 118 0.95 -10.63 -10.96
CA HIS A 118 0.96 -9.57 -11.99
C HIS A 118 -0.36 -9.47 -12.79
N VAL A 119 -1.09 -10.57 -12.92
CA VAL A 119 -2.42 -10.58 -13.61
C VAL A 119 -3.50 -9.97 -12.72
N LEU A 120 -3.32 -10.01 -11.37
CA LEU A 120 -4.34 -9.58 -10.41
C LEU A 120 -4.18 -8.13 -9.92
N GLY A 121 -2.99 -7.56 -10.04
CA GLY A 121 -2.71 -6.21 -9.60
C GLY A 121 -1.27 -5.79 -9.88
N GLU A 122 -0.93 -4.56 -9.50
CA GLU A 122 0.44 -4.06 -9.52
C GLU A 122 1.18 -4.51 -8.25
N THR A 123 2.49 -4.67 -8.34
CA THR A 123 3.31 -4.92 -7.15
C THR A 123 3.49 -3.62 -6.36
N SER A 124 3.10 -3.62 -5.10
CA SER A 124 3.29 -2.49 -4.18
C SER A 124 4.76 -2.09 -4.07
N PHE A 125 4.97 -0.82 -3.84
CA PHE A 125 6.29 -0.20 -3.70
C PHE A 125 7.17 -0.38 -4.95
N THR A 126 8.47 -0.36 -4.79
CA THR A 126 9.45 -0.49 -5.89
C THR A 126 9.81 -1.96 -6.21
N GLY A 127 9.13 -2.90 -5.60
CA GLY A 127 9.37 -4.33 -5.74
C GLY A 127 9.23 -5.09 -4.44
N SER A 128 10.16 -6.00 -4.13
CA SER A 128 10.12 -6.73 -2.86
C SER A 128 10.31 -5.80 -1.67
N PHE A 129 9.45 -5.96 -0.67
CA PHE A 129 9.46 -5.17 0.55
C PHE A 129 9.35 -6.11 1.76
N ALA A 130 10.32 -6.04 2.67
CA ALA A 130 10.41 -6.93 3.84
C ALA A 130 9.46 -6.45 4.95
N LEU A 131 8.19 -6.87 4.92
CA LEU A 131 7.15 -6.43 5.83
C LEU A 131 7.53 -6.62 7.31
N ASP A 132 7.96 -7.83 7.69
CA ASP A 132 8.30 -8.14 9.09
C ASP A 132 9.48 -7.32 9.61
N GLU A 133 10.46 -7.07 8.76
CA GLU A 133 11.62 -6.26 9.11
C GLU A 133 11.23 -4.81 9.36
N TRP A 134 10.40 -4.23 8.51
CA TRP A 134 9.93 -2.86 8.68
C TRP A 134 8.95 -2.73 9.86
N ASP A 135 8.06 -3.71 10.05
CA ASP A 135 7.18 -3.76 11.23
C ASP A 135 8.00 -3.76 12.52
N ARG A 136 9.05 -4.57 12.58
CA ARG A 136 9.96 -4.62 13.73
C ARG A 136 10.65 -3.27 13.98
N ARG A 137 11.24 -2.67 12.94
CA ARG A 137 11.94 -1.36 13.06
C ARG A 137 11.01 -0.25 13.50
N ILE A 138 9.77 -0.22 12.99
CA ILE A 138 8.77 0.76 13.40
C ILE A 138 8.40 0.56 14.87
N MET A 139 8.18 -0.67 15.31
CA MET A 139 7.87 -0.97 16.72
C MET A 139 9.02 -0.64 17.67
N GLU A 140 10.26 -0.80 17.25
CA GLU A 140 11.45 -0.44 18.01
C GLU A 140 11.76 1.07 18.00
N GLY A 141 11.02 1.85 17.20
CA GLY A 141 11.24 3.29 17.04
C GLY A 141 12.52 3.64 16.27
N SER A 142 13.10 2.67 15.54
CA SER A 142 14.31 2.87 14.73
C SER A 142 14.03 3.27 13.29
N ALA A 143 12.76 3.36 12.90
CA ALA A 143 12.35 3.80 11.57
C ALA A 143 11.64 5.16 11.62
N THR A 144 12.02 6.07 10.72
CA THR A 144 11.43 7.41 10.62
C THR A 144 10.96 7.69 9.19
N VAL A 145 9.89 8.48 9.09
CA VAL A 145 9.41 8.96 7.78
C VAL A 145 10.10 10.28 7.46
N CYS A 146 10.70 10.36 6.29
CA CYS A 146 11.31 11.58 5.77
C CYS A 146 10.84 11.87 4.35
N GLU A 147 11.03 13.11 3.92
CA GLU A 147 10.76 13.55 2.55
C GLU A 147 12.07 13.80 1.81
N ALA A 148 12.10 13.45 0.52
CA ALA A 148 13.25 13.66 -0.34
C ALA A 148 12.80 14.05 -1.76
N PRO A 149 13.59 14.84 -2.49
CA PRO A 149 13.31 15.12 -3.90
C PRO A 149 13.52 13.85 -4.73
N VAL A 150 12.83 13.78 -5.87
CA VAL A 150 13.09 12.73 -6.87
C VAL A 150 14.50 12.92 -7.45
N PRO A 151 15.34 11.88 -7.49
CA PRO A 151 16.66 11.97 -8.11
C PRO A 151 16.51 12.18 -9.62
N THR A 152 17.08 13.28 -10.13
CA THR A 152 16.98 13.68 -11.53
C THR A 152 18.32 14.10 -12.10
N ARG A 153 18.49 13.89 -13.41
CA ARG A 153 19.59 14.48 -14.19
C ARG A 153 19.33 15.97 -14.44
N ALA A 154 20.35 16.68 -14.93
CA ALA A 154 20.25 18.09 -15.30
C ALA A 154 19.19 18.38 -16.38
N ASP A 155 18.86 17.40 -17.20
CA ASP A 155 17.81 17.49 -18.23
C ASP A 155 16.40 17.17 -17.70
N GLY A 156 16.25 16.90 -16.39
CA GLY A 156 14.98 16.54 -15.75
C GLY A 156 14.61 15.05 -15.84
N THR A 157 15.47 14.20 -16.41
CA THR A 157 15.21 12.76 -16.47
C THR A 157 15.31 12.13 -15.09
N VAL A 158 14.27 11.40 -14.67
CA VAL A 158 14.24 10.69 -13.37
C VAL A 158 15.19 9.49 -13.37
N LEU A 159 16.03 9.41 -12.34
CA LEU A 159 16.99 8.33 -12.12
C LEU A 159 16.36 7.22 -11.25
N LYS A 160 15.65 6.30 -11.88
CA LYS A 160 14.92 5.24 -11.17
C LYS A 160 15.81 4.31 -10.34
N ASP A 161 17.04 4.10 -10.79
CA ASP A 161 18.00 3.22 -10.10
C ASP A 161 18.57 3.87 -8.80
N GLU A 162 18.32 5.15 -8.61
CA GLU A 162 18.72 5.90 -7.41
C GLU A 162 17.55 6.11 -6.42
N LEU A 163 16.38 5.53 -6.69
CA LEU A 163 15.24 5.61 -5.76
C LEU A 163 15.55 4.85 -4.46
N PRO A 164 15.17 5.40 -3.29
CA PRO A 164 15.45 4.78 -2.01
C PRO A 164 14.64 3.48 -1.81
N ALA A 165 15.25 2.51 -1.12
CA ALA A 165 14.62 1.20 -0.87
C ALA A 165 13.37 1.27 0.03
N GLY A 166 13.31 2.26 0.93
CA GLY A 166 12.17 2.47 1.85
C GLY A 166 11.07 3.38 1.30
N LEU A 167 11.00 3.56 -0.03
CA LEU A 167 10.02 4.45 -0.65
C LEU A 167 8.58 3.94 -0.45
N LEU A 168 7.75 4.73 0.24
CA LEU A 168 6.37 4.39 0.62
C LEU A 168 5.33 5.00 -0.32
N ALA A 169 5.49 6.27 -0.64
CA ALA A 169 4.51 7.06 -1.38
C ALA A 169 5.17 8.25 -2.06
N VAL A 170 4.42 8.91 -2.90
CA VAL A 170 4.83 10.14 -3.59
C VAL A 170 3.80 11.24 -3.29
N ARG A 171 4.30 12.42 -2.90
CA ARG A 171 3.50 13.63 -2.86
C ARG A 171 3.61 14.34 -4.20
N ARG A 172 2.47 14.57 -4.84
CA ARG A 172 2.34 15.33 -6.10
C ARG A 172 1.32 16.44 -5.91
N GLY A 173 1.78 17.66 -5.70
CA GLY A 173 0.92 18.77 -5.32
C GLY A 173 0.21 18.50 -3.99
N ARG A 174 -1.12 18.39 -4.02
CA ARG A 174 -1.95 18.06 -2.84
C ARG A 174 -2.20 16.56 -2.66
N ASP A 175 -1.91 15.78 -3.68
CA ASP A 175 -2.17 14.34 -3.67
C ASP A 175 -1.01 13.59 -3.04
N VAL A 176 -1.31 12.55 -2.28
CA VAL A 176 -0.34 11.56 -1.82
C VAL A 176 -0.71 10.23 -2.44
N LEU A 177 0.17 9.69 -3.25
CA LEU A 177 -0.09 8.56 -4.12
C LEU A 177 0.66 7.31 -3.64
N PRO A 178 -0.02 6.17 -3.49
CA PRO A 178 0.67 4.90 -3.27
C PRO A 178 1.44 4.52 -4.53
N ILE A 179 2.63 3.97 -4.35
CA ILE A 179 3.51 3.61 -5.46
C ILE A 179 3.48 2.12 -5.76
N HIS A 180 3.83 1.78 -6.97
CA HIS A 180 3.97 0.42 -7.47
C HIS A 180 5.17 0.32 -8.44
N THR A 181 5.56 -0.88 -8.82
CA THR A 181 6.76 -1.14 -9.64
C THR A 181 6.82 -0.33 -10.95
N HIS A 182 5.66 -0.04 -11.53
CA HIS A 182 5.55 0.72 -12.81
C HIS A 182 5.13 2.18 -12.61
N PHE A 183 5.27 2.70 -11.38
CA PHE A 183 4.88 4.08 -11.08
C PHE A 183 5.68 5.07 -11.95
N LYS A 184 4.97 6.09 -12.44
CA LYS A 184 5.56 7.17 -13.25
C LYS A 184 5.86 8.37 -12.37
N TYR A 185 7.13 8.56 -12.04
CA TYR A 185 7.61 9.70 -11.27
C TYR A 185 7.71 10.94 -12.15
N HIS A 186 7.43 12.10 -11.56
CA HIS A 186 7.68 13.40 -12.15
C HIS A 186 8.84 14.10 -11.41
N PRO A 187 9.61 14.97 -12.07
CA PRO A 187 10.76 15.65 -11.44
C PRO A 187 10.39 16.48 -10.21
N GLU A 188 9.18 17.03 -10.19
CA GLU A 188 8.65 17.84 -9.09
C GLU A 188 7.98 17.04 -7.95
N ASP A 189 7.91 15.72 -8.06
CA ASP A 189 7.39 14.87 -7.00
C ASP A 189 8.29 14.92 -5.76
N ILE A 190 7.67 14.77 -4.60
CA ILE A 190 8.38 14.58 -3.33
C ILE A 190 8.22 13.11 -2.92
N LEU A 191 9.32 12.43 -2.70
CA LEU A 191 9.36 11.07 -2.21
C LEU A 191 9.07 11.06 -0.71
N ILE A 192 8.19 10.16 -0.27
CA ILE A 192 7.96 9.87 1.16
C ILE A 192 8.62 8.54 1.45
N VAL A 193 9.66 8.58 2.26
CA VAL A 193 10.60 7.47 2.46
C VAL A 193 10.61 7.04 3.93
N LEU A 194 10.67 5.74 4.15
CA LEU A 194 10.92 5.15 5.45
C LEU A 194 12.42 4.88 5.55
N ASP A 195 13.08 5.59 6.44
CA ASP A 195 14.51 5.51 6.71
C ASP A 195 14.77 4.91 8.09
N SER A 196 15.92 4.28 8.27
CA SER A 196 16.28 3.55 9.51
C SER A 196 17.65 3.91 10.01
#